data_f567c1f747dacc28cbb509f77e6d10fc
#
_entry.id   f567c1f747dacc28cbb509f77e6d10fc
#
_cell.length_a   1.000
_cell.length_b   1.000
_cell.length_c   1.000
_cell.angle_alpha   90.00
_cell.angle_beta   90.00
_cell.angle_gamma   90.00
#
_symmetry.space_group_name_H-M   'P 1'
#
loop_
_entity.id
_entity.type
_entity.pdbx_description
1 polymer ?
#
loop_
_entity_poly.entity_id
_entity_poly.type
_entity_poly.pdbx_seq_one_letter_code
_entity_poly.pdbx_strand_id
1 'polypeptide(L)'
;MKKVFLDNNVIIDLILGREGAGYAKQILQFGMESQIRNCTSVLSFANIAYVLRKYLTHKETLDTLKTLFDSISILSMGDQQVYRAIKVDGPDFEDFLQVACASAAGCDLIITNDRKHFKGIPLPVFTSEEFVKATTSVSSETRDS
;
A
#
# COMPACT_ATOMS: atom_id res chain seq x y z
N MET A 1 -9.53 13.85 4.42
CA MET A 1 -9.00 12.96 3.35
C MET A 1 -8.40 11.72 4.00
N LYS A 2 -8.83 10.55 3.58
CA LYS A 2 -8.31 9.29 4.11
C LYS A 2 -6.86 9.08 3.72
N LYS A 3 -6.07 8.63 4.67
CA LYS A 3 -4.68 8.25 4.47
C LYS A 3 -4.60 6.73 4.38
N VAL A 4 -4.15 6.24 3.24
CA VAL A 4 -4.24 4.84 2.86
C VAL A 4 -2.83 4.27 2.74
N PHE A 5 -2.55 3.16 3.44
CA PHE A 5 -1.28 2.47 3.32
C PHE A 5 -1.41 1.36 2.27
N LEU A 6 -0.54 1.41 1.27
CA LEU A 6 -0.48 0.39 0.22
C LEU A 6 0.64 -0.60 0.52
N ASP A 7 0.29 -1.87 0.68
CA ASP A 7 1.28 -2.94 0.78
C ASP A 7 2.00 -3.09 -0.57
N ASN A 8 3.26 -3.52 -0.53
CA ASN A 8 4.08 -3.61 -1.75
C ASN A 8 3.48 -4.50 -2.83
N ASN A 9 2.73 -5.55 -2.47
CA ASN A 9 2.12 -6.43 -3.48
C ASN A 9 1.11 -5.70 -4.37
N VAL A 10 0.40 -4.71 -3.83
CA VAL A 10 -0.56 -3.90 -4.61
C VAL A 10 0.18 -3.11 -5.68
N ILE A 11 1.30 -2.52 -5.33
CA ILE A 11 2.12 -1.71 -6.24
C ILE A 11 2.81 -2.61 -7.28
N ILE A 12 3.36 -3.74 -6.85
CA ILE A 12 4.00 -4.71 -7.74
C ILE A 12 2.99 -5.26 -8.76
N ASP A 13 1.79 -5.60 -8.32
CA ASP A 13 0.73 -6.09 -9.21
C ASP A 13 0.39 -5.05 -10.28
N LEU A 14 0.34 -3.78 -9.91
CA LEU A 14 0.12 -2.70 -10.88
C LEU A 14 1.23 -2.63 -11.92
N ILE A 15 2.48 -2.61 -11.46
CA ILE A 15 3.64 -2.43 -12.34
C ILE A 15 3.78 -3.61 -13.31
N LEU A 16 3.59 -4.83 -12.81
CA LEU A 16 3.77 -6.05 -13.61
C LEU A 16 2.49 -6.49 -14.34
N GLY A 17 1.40 -5.74 -14.22
CA GLY A 17 0.15 -6.05 -14.89
C GLY A 17 -0.50 -7.36 -14.44
N ARG A 18 -0.34 -7.70 -13.15
CA ARG A 18 -0.93 -8.91 -12.58
C ARG A 18 -2.42 -8.72 -12.33
N GLU A 19 -3.10 -9.79 -11.90
CA GLU A 19 -4.49 -9.73 -11.49
C GLU A 19 -4.66 -8.64 -10.42
N GLY A 20 -5.68 -7.79 -10.58
CA GLY A 20 -5.90 -6.67 -9.66
C GLY A 20 -5.22 -5.36 -10.07
N ALA A 21 -4.39 -5.38 -11.12
CA ALA A 21 -3.70 -4.17 -11.59
C ALA A 21 -4.66 -3.03 -11.91
N GLY A 22 -5.82 -3.32 -12.46
CA GLY A 22 -6.84 -2.32 -12.79
C GLY A 22 -7.36 -1.60 -11.54
N TYR A 23 -7.58 -2.33 -10.46
CA TYR A 23 -8.01 -1.74 -9.19
C TYR A 23 -6.90 -0.89 -8.57
N ALA A 24 -5.66 -1.38 -8.59
CA ALA A 24 -4.51 -0.62 -8.09
C ALA A 24 -4.35 0.69 -8.86
N LYS A 25 -4.55 0.66 -10.18
CA LYS A 25 -4.51 1.87 -11.02
C LYS A 25 -5.57 2.89 -10.58
N GLN A 26 -6.79 2.43 -10.30
CA GLN A 26 -7.86 3.30 -9.83
C GLN A 26 -7.53 3.92 -8.47
N ILE A 27 -6.91 3.15 -7.57
CA ILE A 27 -6.48 3.66 -6.26
C ILE A 27 -5.45 4.78 -6.43
N LEU A 28 -4.47 4.61 -7.30
CA LEU A 28 -3.51 5.68 -7.59
C LEU A 28 -4.20 6.89 -8.21
N GLN A 29 -5.19 6.68 -9.06
CA GLN A 29 -5.97 7.76 -9.66
C GLN A 29 -6.73 8.55 -8.59
N PHE A 30 -7.33 7.87 -7.61
CA PHE A 30 -7.97 8.56 -6.48
C PHE A 30 -6.98 9.46 -5.74
N GLY A 31 -5.74 9.02 -5.59
CA GLY A 31 -4.69 9.83 -4.97
C GLY A 31 -4.32 11.04 -5.81
N MET A 32 -4.20 10.87 -7.11
CA MET A 32 -3.90 11.97 -8.04
C MET A 32 -5.01 13.02 -8.06
N GLU A 33 -6.25 12.60 -7.86
CA GLU A 33 -7.42 13.49 -7.78
C GLU A 33 -7.63 14.05 -6.36
N SER A 34 -6.71 13.81 -5.47
CA SER A 34 -6.76 14.29 -4.08
C SER A 34 -7.96 13.80 -3.28
N GLN A 35 -8.52 12.65 -3.65
CA GLN A 35 -9.62 12.03 -2.92
C GLN A 35 -9.10 11.24 -1.71
N ILE A 36 -7.91 10.68 -1.84
CA ILE A 36 -7.21 9.97 -0.76
C ILE A 36 -5.73 10.34 -0.81
N ARG A 37 -5.00 9.98 0.24
CA ARG A 37 -3.54 10.10 0.27
C ARG A 37 -2.94 8.72 0.33
N ASN A 38 -2.29 8.29 -0.75
CA ASN A 38 -1.61 7.02 -0.82
C ASN A 38 -0.24 7.09 -0.17
N CYS A 39 0.04 6.12 0.69
CA CYS A 39 1.31 6.01 1.40
C CYS A 39 1.86 4.59 1.29
N THR A 40 3.15 4.45 1.40
CA THR A 40 3.80 3.16 1.60
C THR A 40 5.06 3.37 2.41
N SER A 41 5.75 2.30 2.79
CA SER A 41 6.94 2.41 3.63
C SER A 41 8.23 2.36 2.82
N VAL A 42 9.32 2.77 3.47
CA VAL A 42 10.68 2.58 2.93
C VAL A 42 10.94 1.10 2.63
N LEU A 43 10.47 0.20 3.52
CA LEU A 43 10.59 -1.25 3.31
C LEU A 43 9.89 -1.70 2.03
N SER A 44 8.68 -1.19 1.77
CA SER A 44 7.96 -1.49 0.53
C SER A 44 8.75 -1.09 -0.71
N PHE A 45 9.38 0.09 -0.68
CA PHE A 45 10.22 0.53 -1.79
C PHE A 45 11.39 -0.40 -2.05
N ALA A 46 12.07 -0.85 -0.99
CA ALA A 46 13.16 -1.81 -1.12
C ALA A 46 12.68 -3.13 -1.71
N ASN A 47 11.55 -3.64 -1.25
CA ASN A 47 10.96 -4.88 -1.74
C ASN A 47 10.53 -4.76 -3.20
N ILE A 48 9.93 -3.64 -3.58
CA ILE A 48 9.52 -3.37 -4.96
C ILE A 48 10.75 -3.39 -5.87
N ALA A 49 11.80 -2.65 -5.49
CA ALA A 49 13.04 -2.62 -6.27
C ALA A 49 13.65 -4.02 -6.43
N TYR A 50 13.65 -4.81 -5.38
CA TYR A 50 14.18 -6.17 -5.40
C TYR A 50 13.41 -7.07 -6.38
N VAL A 51 12.08 -6.99 -6.37
CA VAL A 51 11.25 -7.79 -7.27
C VAL A 51 11.41 -7.32 -8.72
N LEU A 52 11.36 -6.01 -8.96
CA LEU A 52 11.40 -5.44 -10.30
C LEU A 52 12.69 -5.76 -11.04
N ARG A 53 13.82 -5.90 -10.35
CA ARG A 53 15.10 -6.22 -11.02
C ARG A 53 15.06 -7.55 -11.75
N LYS A 54 14.10 -8.43 -11.46
CA LYS A 54 13.93 -9.71 -12.15
C LYS A 54 13.22 -9.54 -13.51
N TYR A 55 12.55 -8.43 -13.72
CA TYR A 55 11.71 -8.19 -14.90
C TYR A 55 12.14 -6.98 -15.72
N LEU A 56 12.80 -6.02 -15.09
CA LEU A 56 13.17 -4.74 -15.70
C LEU A 56 14.68 -4.55 -15.65
N THR A 57 15.19 -3.73 -16.58
CA THR A 57 16.58 -3.29 -16.53
C THR A 57 16.79 -2.38 -15.32
N HIS A 58 18.06 -2.14 -14.96
CA HIS A 58 18.39 -1.23 -13.88
C HIS A 58 17.80 0.16 -14.11
N LYS A 59 17.94 0.69 -15.32
CA LYS A 59 17.40 2.01 -15.66
C LYS A 59 15.87 2.04 -15.56
N GLU A 60 15.21 1.02 -16.11
CA GLU A 60 13.75 0.92 -16.04
C GLU A 60 13.26 0.84 -14.58
N THR A 61 13.98 0.09 -13.75
CA THR A 61 13.66 -0.01 -12.32
C THR A 61 13.75 1.36 -11.64
N LEU A 62 14.84 2.09 -11.85
CA LEU A 62 15.01 3.41 -11.25
C LEU A 62 13.97 4.41 -11.75
N ASP A 63 13.64 4.39 -13.04
CA ASP A 63 12.62 5.26 -13.61
C ASP A 63 11.24 4.96 -12.98
N THR A 64 10.93 3.68 -12.80
CA THR A 64 9.69 3.26 -12.14
C THR A 64 9.63 3.73 -10.69
N LEU A 65 10.72 3.54 -9.96
CA LEU A 65 10.79 3.98 -8.55
C LEU A 65 10.62 5.50 -8.44
N LYS A 66 11.19 6.26 -9.36
CA LYS A 66 11.04 7.71 -9.40
C LYS A 66 9.58 8.12 -9.63
N THR A 67 8.90 7.45 -10.54
CA THR A 67 7.48 7.70 -10.80
C THR A 67 6.64 7.41 -9.54
N LEU A 68 6.93 6.31 -8.86
CA LEU A 68 6.26 5.97 -7.60
C LEU A 68 6.54 7.01 -6.52
N PHE A 69 7.79 7.45 -6.41
CA PHE A 69 8.19 8.47 -5.44
C PHE A 69 7.39 9.76 -5.62
N ASP A 70 7.13 10.14 -6.87
CA ASP A 70 6.36 11.35 -7.18
C ASP A 70 4.86 11.17 -6.93
N SER A 71 4.36 9.93 -6.85
CA SER A 71 2.93 9.62 -6.78
C SER A 71 2.45 9.17 -5.41
N ILE A 72 3.33 8.63 -4.57
CA ILE A 72 2.99 8.00 -3.30
C ILE A 72 3.88 8.59 -2.21
N SER A 73 3.29 8.92 -1.06
CA SER A 73 4.05 9.39 0.10
C SER A 73 4.80 8.23 0.74
N ILE A 74 6.10 8.41 0.98
CA ILE A 74 6.93 7.38 1.60
C ILE A 74 7.04 7.66 3.09
N LEU A 75 6.69 6.65 3.89
CA LEU A 75 6.70 6.75 5.35
C LEU A 75 8.03 6.24 5.90
N SER A 76 8.60 7.02 6.81
CA SER A 76 9.83 6.65 7.50
C SER A 76 9.58 5.49 8.45
N MET A 77 10.63 4.68 8.68
CA MET A 77 10.62 3.60 9.64
C MET A 77 11.83 3.75 10.54
N GLY A 78 11.63 3.55 11.82
CA GLY A 78 12.70 3.66 12.81
C GLY A 78 12.69 2.50 13.79
N ASP A 79 13.55 2.60 14.81
CA ASP A 79 13.71 1.58 15.83
C ASP A 79 12.43 1.28 16.60
N GLN A 80 11.57 2.28 16.80
CA GLN A 80 10.30 2.09 17.51
C GLN A 80 9.37 1.12 16.76
N GLN A 81 9.30 1.23 15.43
CA GLN A 81 8.49 0.33 14.62
C GLN A 81 9.04 -1.10 14.66
N VAL A 82 10.37 -1.23 14.58
CA VAL A 82 11.02 -2.53 14.70
C VAL A 82 10.72 -3.17 16.07
N TYR A 83 10.84 -2.40 17.14
CA TYR A 83 10.57 -2.88 18.49
C TYR A 83 9.12 -3.35 18.64
N ARG A 84 8.15 -2.61 18.13
CA ARG A 84 6.74 -2.98 18.16
C ARG A 84 6.48 -4.28 17.40
N ALA A 85 7.09 -4.44 16.23
CA ALA A 85 6.94 -5.64 15.42
C ALA A 85 7.53 -6.88 16.13
N ILE A 86 8.68 -6.72 16.81
CA ILE A 86 9.28 -7.79 17.60
C ILE A 86 8.34 -8.23 18.73
N LYS A 87 7.69 -7.27 19.39
CA LYS A 87 6.81 -7.55 20.53
C LYS A 87 5.57 -8.35 20.17
N VAL A 88 5.11 -8.28 18.94
CA VAL A 88 3.95 -9.06 18.49
C VAL A 88 4.27 -10.55 18.53
N ASP A 89 5.53 -10.93 18.31
CA ASP A 89 5.98 -12.33 18.35
C ASP A 89 5.14 -13.24 17.45
N GLY A 90 4.84 -12.75 16.25
CA GLY A 90 4.08 -13.50 15.25
C GLY A 90 4.97 -14.00 14.12
N PRO A 91 4.41 -14.84 13.22
CA PRO A 91 5.19 -15.45 12.13
C PRO A 91 5.61 -14.47 11.04
N ASP A 92 4.90 -13.35 10.87
CA ASP A 92 5.10 -12.42 9.76
C ASP A 92 5.66 -11.08 10.24
N PHE A 93 6.93 -11.11 10.71
CA PHE A 93 7.61 -9.92 11.21
C PHE A 93 7.52 -8.73 10.24
N GLU A 94 7.74 -8.99 8.94
CA GLU A 94 7.72 -7.94 7.93
C GLU A 94 6.34 -7.27 7.86
N ASP A 95 5.26 -8.05 7.90
CA ASP A 95 3.90 -7.51 7.86
C ASP A 95 3.58 -6.71 9.12
N PHE A 96 4.02 -7.17 10.29
CA PHE A 96 3.85 -6.40 11.54
C PHE A 96 4.65 -5.11 11.52
N LEU A 97 5.82 -5.11 10.88
CA LEU A 97 6.62 -3.90 10.70
C LEU A 97 5.88 -2.89 9.82
N GLN A 98 5.24 -3.35 8.74
CA GLN A 98 4.41 -2.51 7.89
C GLN A 98 3.22 -1.92 8.67
N VAL A 99 2.55 -2.73 9.48
CA VAL A 99 1.44 -2.28 10.33
C VAL A 99 1.92 -1.21 11.32
N ALA A 100 3.06 -1.42 11.97
CA ALA A 100 3.62 -0.45 12.90
C ALA A 100 3.93 0.87 12.21
N CYS A 101 4.45 0.81 10.99
CA CYS A 101 4.73 1.98 10.18
C CYS A 101 3.44 2.75 9.83
N ALA A 102 2.44 2.04 9.34
CA ALA A 102 1.15 2.63 8.96
C ALA A 102 0.46 3.27 10.18
N SER A 103 0.47 2.59 11.32
CA SER A 103 -0.14 3.10 12.56
C SER A 103 0.57 4.35 13.06
N ALA A 104 1.90 4.35 13.08
CA ALA A 104 2.69 5.49 13.54
C ALA A 104 2.47 6.72 12.67
N ALA A 105 2.22 6.53 11.38
CA ALA A 105 1.96 7.60 10.43
C ALA A 105 0.51 8.09 10.43
N GLY A 106 -0.37 7.47 11.21
CA GLY A 106 -1.78 7.84 11.26
C GLY A 106 -2.58 7.42 10.05
N CYS A 107 -2.19 6.32 9.38
CA CYS A 107 -2.98 5.79 8.28
C CYS A 107 -4.32 5.27 8.79
N ASP A 108 -5.37 5.47 7.99
CA ASP A 108 -6.73 5.07 8.34
C ASP A 108 -7.01 3.61 8.01
N LEU A 109 -6.31 3.06 7.04
CA LEU A 109 -6.52 1.67 6.60
C LEU A 109 -5.31 1.18 5.81
N ILE A 110 -5.27 -0.15 5.62
CA ILE A 110 -4.26 -0.83 4.82
C ILE A 110 -4.94 -1.50 3.63
N ILE A 111 -4.34 -1.37 2.45
CA ILE A 111 -4.75 -2.12 1.26
C ILE A 111 -3.66 -3.15 0.97
N THR A 112 -4.06 -4.41 0.90
CA THR A 112 -3.18 -5.53 0.56
C THR A 112 -3.97 -6.57 -0.22
N ASN A 113 -3.32 -7.25 -1.16
CA ASN A 113 -3.95 -8.35 -1.87
C ASN A 113 -3.76 -9.69 -1.14
N ASP A 114 -3.16 -9.66 0.04
CA ASP A 114 -2.91 -10.83 0.89
C ASP A 114 -3.44 -10.59 2.31
N ARG A 115 -4.76 -10.45 2.43
CA ARG A 115 -5.44 -10.10 3.69
C ARG A 115 -5.15 -11.06 4.84
N LYS A 116 -4.94 -12.33 4.55
CA LYS A 116 -4.74 -13.34 5.60
C LYS A 116 -3.50 -13.07 6.45
N HIS A 117 -2.50 -12.39 5.91
CA HIS A 117 -1.29 -12.02 6.63
C HIS A 117 -1.50 -10.86 7.60
N PHE A 118 -2.63 -10.17 7.49
CA PHE A 118 -2.95 -8.97 8.29
C PHE A 118 -4.11 -9.19 9.25
N LYS A 119 -4.40 -10.43 9.63
CA LYS A 119 -5.47 -10.73 10.58
C LYS A 119 -5.11 -10.24 11.98
N GLY A 120 -6.10 -9.71 12.69
CA GLY A 120 -5.96 -9.32 14.09
C GLY A 120 -5.21 -8.02 14.32
N ILE A 121 -5.02 -7.20 13.29
CA ILE A 121 -4.34 -5.92 13.43
C ILE A 121 -5.36 -4.80 13.75
N PRO A 122 -4.91 -3.67 14.33
CA PRO A 122 -5.81 -2.60 14.78
C PRO A 122 -6.35 -1.70 13.66
N LEU A 123 -5.93 -1.88 12.42
CA LEU A 123 -6.39 -1.07 11.28
C LEU A 123 -7.30 -1.90 10.38
N PRO A 124 -8.32 -1.27 9.75
CA PRO A 124 -9.09 -1.92 8.70
C PRO A 124 -8.20 -2.36 7.55
N VAL A 125 -8.47 -3.54 6.99
CA VAL A 125 -7.70 -4.12 5.89
C VAL A 125 -8.64 -4.42 4.73
N PHE A 126 -8.28 -3.95 3.54
CA PHE A 126 -9.04 -4.16 2.32
C PHE A 126 -8.13 -4.72 1.23
N THR A 127 -8.70 -5.53 0.34
CA THR A 127 -8.03 -5.78 -0.95
C THR A 127 -8.25 -4.56 -1.85
N SER A 128 -7.46 -4.47 -2.93
CA SER A 128 -7.62 -3.40 -3.93
C SER A 128 -9.06 -3.37 -4.46
N GLU A 129 -9.60 -4.53 -4.81
CA GLU A 129 -10.96 -4.67 -5.33
C GLU A 129 -12.00 -4.20 -4.32
N GLU A 130 -11.90 -4.64 -3.07
CA GLU A 130 -12.84 -4.25 -2.01
C GLU A 130 -12.84 -2.74 -1.79
N PHE A 131 -11.67 -2.14 -1.77
CA PHE A 131 -11.54 -0.70 -1.54
C PHE A 131 -12.14 0.12 -2.68
N VAL A 132 -11.85 -0.25 -3.93
CA VAL A 132 -12.40 0.43 -5.10
C VAL A 132 -13.92 0.31 -5.14
N LYS A 133 -14.45 -0.88 -4.91
CA LYS A 133 -15.89 -1.11 -4.92
C LYS A 133 -16.60 -0.32 -3.82
N ALA A 134 -16.04 -0.28 -2.62
CA ALA A 134 -16.61 0.49 -1.51
C ALA A 134 -16.59 1.99 -1.81
N THR A 135 -15.50 2.50 -2.34
CA THR A 135 -15.35 3.92 -2.68
C THR A 135 -16.30 4.33 -3.80
N THR A 136 -16.42 3.50 -4.84
CA THR A 136 -17.30 3.74 -5.97
C THR A 136 -18.77 3.70 -5.56
N SER A 137 -19.16 2.75 -4.70
CA SER A 137 -20.54 2.64 -4.20
C SER A 137 -20.95 3.89 -3.43
N VAL A 138 -20.09 4.39 -2.54
CA VAL A 138 -20.35 5.61 -1.77
C VAL A 138 -20.53 6.81 -2.70
N SER A 139 -19.67 6.93 -3.72
CA SER A 139 -19.78 8.01 -4.71
C SER A 139 -21.07 7.94 -5.50
N SER A 140 -21.52 6.73 -5.90
CA SER A 140 -22.77 6.49 -6.60
C SER A 140 -23.97 6.89 -5.74
N GLU A 141 -24.00 6.47 -4.48
CA GLU A 141 -25.07 6.82 -3.54
C GLU A 141 -25.18 8.33 -3.34
N THR A 142 -24.05 9.00 -3.23
CA THR A 142 -24.01 10.46 -3.06
C THR A 142 -24.53 11.18 -4.32
N ARG A 143 -24.29 10.63 -5.51
CA ARG A 143 -24.79 11.21 -6.77
C ARG A 143 -26.29 11.04 -6.93
N ASP A 144 -26.85 9.96 -6.42
CA ASP A 144 -28.28 9.64 -6.55
C ASP A 144 -29.13 10.39 -5.54
N SER A 145 -28.53 10.98 -4.54
CA SER A 145 -29.22 11.77 -3.53
C SER A 145 -29.18 13.26 -3.86
#